data_e104a8817a56f20c322ae8de200b3493
#
_entry.id   e104a8817a56f20c322ae8de200b3493
#
_cell.length_a   1.000
_cell.length_b   1.000
_cell.length_c   1.000
_cell.angle_alpha   90.00
_cell.angle_beta   90.00
_cell.angle_gamma   90.00
#
_symmetry.space_group_name_H-M   'P 1'
#
loop_
_entity.id
_entity.type
_entity.pdbx_description
1 polymer ?
#
loop_
_entity_poly.entity_id
_entity_poly.type
_entity_poly.pdbx_seq_one_letter_code
_entity_poly.pdbx_strand_id
1 'polypeptide(L)'
;MLDGWFGHVDQQPGGPQGIATFHDTPVICLPGNPISTLVSFRLFVAPALGWAPQPFRVPLAAGIDGLPHKEQFRRGRVDSHAHILGGASSHLLAQAADATHLIRIPAGQRLEAGEEVEVYPL
;
A
#
# COMPACT_ATOMS: atom_id res chain seq x y z
N MET A 1 26.48 -3.95 -15.51
CA MET A 1 25.45 -5.01 -15.49
C MET A 1 24.49 -4.75 -14.34
N LEU A 2 23.20 -4.86 -14.57
CA LEU A 2 22.16 -4.77 -13.54
C LEU A 2 22.04 -6.12 -12.85
N ASP A 3 22.22 -6.12 -11.52
CA ASP A 3 22.11 -7.31 -10.69
C ASP A 3 20.99 -7.10 -9.65
N GLY A 4 20.03 -8.02 -9.59
CA GLY A 4 18.92 -7.84 -8.67
C GLY A 4 17.85 -8.92 -8.75
N TRP A 5 16.75 -8.63 -8.08
CA TRP A 5 15.57 -9.47 -7.99
C TRP A 5 14.38 -8.80 -8.66
N PHE A 6 13.63 -9.57 -9.44
CA PHE A 6 12.37 -9.14 -10.05
C PHE A 6 11.33 -10.23 -9.86
N GLY A 7 10.15 -9.89 -9.42
CA GLY A 7 9.12 -10.88 -9.16
C GLY A 7 7.79 -10.28 -8.75
N HIS A 8 6.95 -11.11 -8.18
CA HIS A 8 5.65 -10.72 -7.65
C HIS A 8 5.62 -10.88 -6.13
N VAL A 9 4.96 -9.95 -5.47
CA VAL A 9 4.62 -10.05 -4.05
C VAL A 9 3.10 -10.18 -3.91
N ASP A 10 2.64 -10.83 -2.85
CA ASP A 10 1.23 -11.08 -2.61
C ASP A 10 0.54 -9.84 -2.00
N GLN A 11 0.48 -8.80 -2.81
CA GLN A 11 -0.01 -7.49 -2.43
C GLN A 11 -0.87 -6.91 -3.55
N GLN A 12 -1.88 -6.14 -3.20
CA GLN A 12 -2.71 -5.38 -4.14
C GLN A 12 -2.99 -3.98 -3.58
N PRO A 13 -2.73 -2.90 -4.35
CA PRO A 13 -2.02 -2.91 -5.63
C PRO A 13 -0.51 -3.10 -5.46
N GLY A 14 0.21 -3.35 -6.54
CA GLY A 14 1.66 -3.42 -6.54
C GLY A 14 2.23 -4.84 -6.44
N GLY A 15 1.64 -5.81 -7.14
CA GLY A 15 2.16 -7.17 -7.21
C GLY A 15 3.57 -7.25 -7.82
N PRO A 16 3.81 -6.71 -9.03
CA PRO A 16 5.15 -6.72 -9.64
C PRO A 16 6.10 -5.77 -8.91
N GLN A 17 7.27 -6.27 -8.53
CA GLN A 17 8.28 -5.49 -7.82
C GLN A 17 9.68 -5.86 -8.32
N GLY A 18 10.64 -4.96 -8.13
CA GLY A 18 12.03 -5.24 -8.45
C GLY A 18 12.99 -4.37 -7.65
N ILE A 19 14.11 -4.97 -7.30
CA ILE A 19 15.21 -4.26 -6.67
C ILE A 19 16.52 -4.75 -7.29
N ALA A 20 17.42 -3.83 -7.61
CA ALA A 20 18.65 -4.13 -8.27
C ALA A 20 19.75 -3.16 -7.85
N THR A 21 20.98 -3.45 -8.28
CA THR A 21 22.13 -2.57 -8.12
C THR A 21 22.77 -2.34 -9.48
N PHE A 22 23.06 -1.09 -9.80
CA PHE A 22 23.77 -0.69 -11.01
C PHE A 22 24.94 0.23 -10.62
N HIS A 23 26.17 -0.25 -10.81
CA HIS A 23 27.38 0.48 -10.38
C HIS A 23 27.30 0.99 -8.94
N ASP A 24 26.95 0.10 -8.00
CA ASP A 24 26.75 0.39 -6.59
C ASP A 24 25.61 1.35 -6.26
N THR A 25 24.81 1.73 -7.25
CA THR A 25 23.60 2.53 -7.05
C THR A 25 22.39 1.64 -6.90
N PRO A 26 21.61 1.76 -5.80
CA PRO A 26 20.36 1.02 -5.66
C PRO A 26 19.34 1.45 -6.72
N VAL A 27 18.68 0.47 -7.32
CA VAL A 27 17.62 0.69 -8.29
C VAL A 27 16.37 -0.04 -7.82
N ILE A 28 15.29 0.70 -7.60
CA ILE A 28 14.00 0.12 -7.21
C ILE A 28 13.04 0.27 -8.38
N CYS A 29 12.53 -0.88 -8.86
CA CYS A 29 11.60 -0.92 -9.99
C CYS A 29 10.18 -0.94 -9.44
N LEU A 30 9.40 0.07 -9.81
CA LEU A 30 8.02 0.23 -9.36
C LEU A 30 7.05 -0.20 -10.46
N PRO A 31 5.84 -0.69 -10.08
CA PRO A 31 4.80 -0.95 -11.07
C PRO A 31 4.42 0.31 -11.84
N GLY A 32 4.08 0.16 -13.12
CA GLY A 32 3.77 1.31 -13.99
C GLY A 32 2.40 1.93 -13.79
N ASN A 33 1.46 1.24 -13.16
CA ASN A 33 0.15 1.82 -12.85
C ASN A 33 0.31 2.93 -11.79
N PRO A 34 -0.30 4.13 -11.97
CA PRO A 34 -0.08 5.26 -11.05
C PRO A 34 -0.42 4.97 -9.60
N ILE A 35 -1.51 4.27 -9.32
CA ILE A 35 -1.88 3.90 -7.94
C ILE A 35 -0.90 2.88 -7.37
N SER A 36 -0.53 1.88 -8.15
CA SER A 36 0.46 0.88 -7.74
C SER A 36 1.83 1.52 -7.48
N THR A 37 2.21 2.50 -8.29
CA THR A 37 3.45 3.26 -8.10
C THR A 37 3.42 4.02 -6.78
N LEU A 38 2.33 4.71 -6.48
CA LEU A 38 2.15 5.43 -5.22
C LEU A 38 2.28 4.50 -4.01
N VAL A 39 1.60 3.38 -4.03
CA VAL A 39 1.62 2.40 -2.94
C VAL A 39 3.03 1.85 -2.75
N SER A 40 3.66 1.41 -3.81
CA SER A 40 5.01 0.84 -3.75
C SER A 40 6.05 1.88 -3.32
N PHE A 41 5.94 3.12 -3.77
CA PHE A 41 6.80 4.19 -3.31
C PHE A 41 6.67 4.39 -1.79
N ARG A 42 5.44 4.51 -1.29
CA ARG A 42 5.20 4.72 0.14
C ARG A 42 5.71 3.56 1.00
N LEU A 43 5.52 2.32 0.55
CA LEU A 43 5.88 1.13 1.33
C LEU A 43 7.38 0.82 1.29
N PHE A 44 8.05 1.07 0.17
CA PHE A 44 9.41 0.60 -0.03
C PHE A 44 10.43 1.73 -0.23
N VAL A 45 10.11 2.76 -0.98
CA VAL A 45 11.07 3.82 -1.32
C VAL A 45 11.15 4.88 -0.21
N ALA A 46 10.01 5.42 0.21
CA ALA A 46 9.99 6.47 1.22
C ALA A 46 10.60 6.03 2.56
N PRO A 47 10.32 4.81 3.08
CA PRO A 47 11.00 4.34 4.28
C PRO A 47 12.51 4.20 4.10
N ALA A 48 12.97 3.70 2.96
CA ALA A 48 14.39 3.56 2.67
C ALA A 48 15.13 4.92 2.63
N LEU A 49 14.42 5.99 2.27
CA LEU A 49 14.95 7.35 2.26
C LEU A 49 14.77 8.09 3.59
N GLY A 50 14.09 7.48 4.56
CA GLY A 50 13.79 8.12 5.84
C GLY A 50 12.69 9.18 5.76
N TRP A 51 11.88 9.18 4.70
CA TRP A 51 10.85 10.21 4.46
C TRP A 51 9.46 9.83 4.97
N ALA A 52 9.26 8.56 5.27
CA ALA A 52 7.93 8.07 5.61
C ALA A 52 7.61 8.30 7.09
N PRO A 53 6.44 8.89 7.40
CA PRO A 53 5.91 8.85 8.76
C PRO A 53 5.66 7.41 9.19
N GLN A 54 5.76 7.16 10.50
CA GLN A 54 5.54 5.82 11.04
C GLN A 54 4.08 5.38 10.88
N PRO A 55 3.83 4.13 10.52
CA PRO A 55 2.47 3.59 10.53
C PRO A 55 1.96 3.49 11.98
N PHE A 56 0.64 3.52 12.12
CA PHE A 56 -0.01 3.38 13.42
C PHE A 56 -1.33 2.62 13.27
N ARG A 57 -1.97 2.29 14.37
CA ARG A 57 -3.20 1.50 14.36
C ARG A 57 -4.40 2.33 14.81
N VAL A 58 -5.52 2.17 14.10
CA VAL A 58 -6.80 2.79 14.43
C VAL A 58 -7.94 1.82 14.15
N PRO A 59 -9.11 1.99 14.80
CA PRO A 59 -10.27 1.15 14.50
C PRO A 59 -10.78 1.39 13.09
N LEU A 60 -11.23 0.32 12.45
CA LEU A 60 -11.86 0.38 11.14
C LEU A 60 -13.29 0.89 11.28
N ALA A 61 -13.73 1.81 10.41
CA ALA A 61 -15.06 2.41 10.48
C ALA A 61 -16.16 1.46 10.03
N ALA A 62 -15.90 0.62 9.03
CA ALA A 62 -16.86 -0.35 8.49
C ALA A 62 -16.16 -1.65 8.16
N GLY A 63 -16.86 -2.78 8.28
CA GLY A 63 -16.29 -4.10 8.00
C GLY A 63 -15.88 -4.27 6.55
N ILE A 64 -14.90 -5.12 6.31
CA ILE A 64 -14.40 -5.44 4.98
C ILE A 64 -13.89 -6.88 4.92
N ASP A 65 -14.11 -7.52 3.76
CA ASP A 65 -13.50 -8.81 3.45
C ASP A 65 -12.16 -8.60 2.77
N GLY A 66 -11.11 -9.22 3.31
CA GLY A 66 -9.80 -9.23 2.67
C GLY A 66 -9.78 -10.16 1.45
N LEU A 67 -8.78 -9.99 0.59
CA LEU A 67 -8.53 -10.91 -0.52
C LEU A 67 -7.97 -12.23 0.03
N PRO A 68 -8.28 -13.40 -0.63
CA PRO A 68 -7.87 -14.70 -0.09
C PRO A 68 -6.36 -14.87 0.11
N HIS A 69 -5.55 -14.38 -0.80
CA HIS A 69 -4.11 -14.67 -0.83
C HIS A 69 -3.21 -13.43 -0.97
N LYS A 70 -3.80 -12.23 -0.90
CA LYS A 70 -3.03 -10.99 -1.07
C LYS A 70 -3.37 -9.99 0.02
N GLU A 71 -2.35 -9.33 0.54
CA GLU A 71 -2.54 -8.14 1.36
C GLU A 71 -3.03 -6.99 0.50
N GLN A 72 -4.03 -6.25 0.99
CA GLN A 72 -4.51 -5.05 0.31
C GLN A 72 -4.03 -3.80 1.03
N PHE A 73 -3.69 -2.80 0.23
CA PHE A 73 -3.43 -1.45 0.72
C PHE A 73 -4.46 -0.54 0.08
N ARG A 74 -5.50 -0.23 0.86
CA ARG A 74 -6.64 0.56 0.41
C ARG A 74 -6.41 2.03 0.71
N ARG A 75 -6.76 2.87 -0.23
CA ARG A 75 -6.72 4.31 -0.02
C ARG A 75 -7.80 4.70 0.97
N GLY A 76 -7.48 5.61 1.89
CA GLY A 76 -8.45 6.01 2.89
C GLY A 76 -8.13 7.33 3.56
N ARG A 77 -9.00 7.70 4.47
CA ARG A 77 -8.85 8.86 5.35
C ARG A 77 -8.93 8.37 6.79
N VAL A 78 -8.23 9.06 7.67
CA VAL A 78 -8.19 8.69 9.09
C VAL A 78 -8.56 9.92 9.92
N ASP A 79 -9.57 9.75 10.77
CA ASP A 79 -9.87 10.63 11.89
C ASP A 79 -9.72 9.81 13.17
N SER A 80 -10.78 9.58 13.94
CA SER A 80 -10.76 8.60 15.04
C SER A 80 -10.83 7.15 14.51
N HIS A 81 -11.22 6.94 13.26
CA HIS A 81 -11.38 5.66 12.60
C HIS A 81 -10.77 5.71 11.19
N ALA A 82 -10.49 4.53 10.64
CA ALA A 82 -10.03 4.39 9.26
C ALA A 82 -11.24 4.26 8.34
N HIS A 83 -11.34 5.15 7.35
CA HIS A 83 -12.41 5.18 6.35
C HIS A 83 -11.83 4.83 4.99
N ILE A 84 -12.23 3.69 4.44
CA ILE A 84 -11.79 3.25 3.11
C ILE A 84 -12.53 4.05 2.05
N LEU A 85 -11.78 4.61 1.10
CA LEU A 85 -12.33 5.39 -0.01
C LEU A 85 -12.44 4.51 -1.26
N GLY A 86 -13.59 4.59 -1.93
CA GLY A 86 -13.83 3.96 -3.23
C GLY A 86 -13.60 2.46 -3.27
N GLY A 87 -13.48 1.92 -4.48
CA GLY A 87 -13.16 0.53 -4.72
C GLY A 87 -11.66 0.27 -4.77
N ALA A 88 -11.27 -1.00 -4.91
CA ALA A 88 -9.88 -1.41 -5.03
C ALA A 88 -9.30 -1.13 -6.44
N SER A 89 -10.06 -0.57 -7.36
CA SER A 89 -9.63 -0.31 -8.73
C SER A 89 -8.50 0.71 -8.78
N SER A 90 -7.40 0.33 -9.42
CA SER A 90 -6.19 1.16 -9.49
C SER A 90 -6.29 2.33 -10.47
N HIS A 91 -7.34 2.38 -11.30
CA HIS A 91 -7.52 3.48 -12.27
C HIS A 91 -8.32 4.67 -11.74
N LEU A 92 -8.76 4.65 -10.48
CA LEU A 92 -9.57 5.73 -9.90
C LEU A 92 -8.68 6.80 -9.27
N LEU A 93 -7.94 7.54 -10.10
CA LEU A 93 -6.98 8.55 -9.64
C LEU A 93 -7.63 9.69 -8.85
N ALA A 94 -8.85 10.10 -9.22
CA ALA A 94 -9.56 11.18 -8.52
C ALA A 94 -9.81 10.82 -7.05
N GLN A 95 -10.09 9.56 -6.76
CA GLN A 95 -10.27 9.10 -5.39
C GLN A 95 -8.94 9.03 -4.62
N ALA A 96 -7.84 8.74 -5.32
CA ALA A 96 -6.53 8.74 -4.70
C ALA A 96 -6.12 10.13 -4.21
N ALA A 97 -6.55 11.20 -4.91
CA ALA A 97 -6.24 12.58 -4.53
C ALA A 97 -6.85 12.99 -3.19
N ASP A 98 -7.97 12.37 -2.78
CA ASP A 98 -8.62 12.63 -1.49
C ASP A 98 -8.07 11.77 -0.36
N ALA A 99 -7.26 10.78 -0.65
CA ALA A 99 -6.72 9.88 0.34
C ALA A 99 -5.58 10.55 1.11
N THR A 100 -5.56 10.32 2.42
CA THR A 100 -4.50 10.79 3.31
C THR A 100 -3.65 9.65 3.84
N HIS A 101 -4.13 8.42 3.73
CA HIS A 101 -3.50 7.22 4.28
C HIS A 101 -3.71 6.01 3.37
N LEU A 102 -2.83 5.03 3.51
CA LEU A 102 -3.08 3.66 3.05
C LEU A 102 -3.54 2.85 4.26
N ILE A 103 -4.52 2.00 4.05
CA ILE A 103 -5.11 1.11 5.07
C ILE A 103 -4.78 -0.32 4.68
N ARG A 104 -4.05 -1.03 5.53
CA ARG A 104 -3.65 -2.41 5.28
C ARG A 104 -4.77 -3.36 5.67
N ILE A 105 -5.20 -4.19 4.74
CA ILE A 105 -6.15 -5.28 4.97
C ILE A 105 -5.40 -6.60 4.80
N PRO A 106 -5.21 -7.38 5.87
CA PRO A 106 -4.48 -8.64 5.80
C PRO A 106 -5.15 -9.66 4.87
N ALA A 107 -4.34 -10.50 4.23
CA ALA A 107 -4.81 -11.56 3.36
C ALA A 107 -5.67 -12.58 4.13
N GLY A 108 -6.75 -13.03 3.49
CA GLY A 108 -7.58 -14.13 4.01
C GLY A 108 -8.42 -13.79 5.23
N GLN A 109 -8.52 -12.53 5.63
CA GLN A 109 -9.25 -12.13 6.83
C GLN A 109 -10.47 -11.29 6.50
N ARG A 110 -11.56 -11.53 7.23
CA ARG A 110 -12.66 -10.58 7.35
C ARG A 110 -12.42 -9.72 8.58
N LEU A 111 -12.51 -8.41 8.41
CA LEU A 111 -12.42 -7.46 9.50
C LEU A 111 -13.78 -6.82 9.75
N GLU A 112 -14.16 -6.74 11.02
CA GLU A 112 -15.39 -6.10 11.44
C GLU A 112 -15.13 -4.62 11.79
N ALA A 113 -16.18 -3.80 11.76
CA ALA A 113 -16.09 -2.43 12.25
C ALA A 113 -15.61 -2.41 13.69
N GLY A 114 -14.69 -1.53 14.02
CA GLY A 114 -14.08 -1.42 15.34
C GLY A 114 -12.82 -2.24 15.54
N GLU A 115 -12.50 -3.18 14.66
CA GLU A 115 -11.20 -3.87 14.71
C GLU A 115 -10.09 -2.94 14.25
N GLU A 116 -8.94 -3.02 14.91
CA GLU A 116 -7.80 -2.17 14.58
C GLU A 116 -7.10 -2.61 13.30
N VAL A 117 -6.76 -1.63 12.47
CA VAL A 117 -5.98 -1.82 11.25
C VAL A 117 -4.76 -0.93 11.27
N GLU A 118 -3.71 -1.37 10.58
CA GLU A 118 -2.51 -0.56 10.38
C GLU A 118 -2.74 0.44 9.25
N VAL A 119 -2.41 1.70 9.50
CA VAL A 119 -2.55 2.78 8.53
C VAL A 119 -1.21 3.46 8.31
N TYR A 120 -0.96 3.84 7.07
CA TYR A 120 0.29 4.43 6.61
C TYR A 120 0.00 5.85 6.12
N PRO A 121 0.45 6.90 6.83
CA PRO A 121 0.30 8.27 6.35
C PRO A 121 1.00 8.44 5.00
N LEU A 122 0.33 9.12 4.10
CA LEU A 122 0.89 9.43 2.78
C LEU A 122 1.71 10.72 2.80
#